data_45039480e34ea0d5097d760b1b308581
#
_entry.id   45039480e34ea0d5097d760b1b308581
#
_cell.length_a   1.000
_cell.length_b   1.000
_cell.length_c   1.000
_cell.angle_alpha   90.00
_cell.angle_beta   90.00
_cell.angle_gamma   90.00
#
_symmetry.space_group_name_H-M   'P 1'
#
loop_
_entity.id
_entity.type
_entity.pdbx_description
1 polymer ?
#
loop_
_entity_poly.entity_id
_entity_poly.type
_entity_poly.pdbx_seq_one_letter_code
_entity_poly.pdbx_strand_id
1 'polypeptide(L)'
;IGQTGAGKSGMLELLALSDVFYNQGYCIIDPHGDFAIDNLKFIPKSRISDVVYFNPADTAYPIAFNPLEISDPSRKPNICSEVIGVLKRMFGDSWGPRLEHILRYTLLALLDRPSATLLDISRMLTDKDFRKETLDYCHDVTVLQFWKHEFGQWNEKQVNESIAPVLNKVGAFTANPIIRNIIGQPKSSFDIRKIMDEGKILVVNLSKGLIGEDNAGILGAFLVTKVQLAAMSRSDIPRVEDRRPFYLYVDEFQNFATDSFAVILSEARKYGLNLTVANQYVAQMTDSVRDAVFGNVGTTISFRVSADDAPILVKQFEPTFEASDLLQLNNRHFIISMIINGEKVPAFSATTLSIPKSPEDNFDDIIKWSREHYARPRTEVENEIRETIEQSEKYKKELSDSGREAGEAGSRTTGVGSVSFGAKTEQKPNFKFVPTPQADLRRSKVSPNAAEGKERLGLKDLAKLVEDKTREVKEVKKPAEKTIEKLAVTPKQTGKREKARKKGKAALNSPLSAPVATPVKIEHQEKAAVKIQPTETFIDLSKPVSDPADFAGTDNSMDGFLSIKHS
;
A
#
# COMPACT_ATOMS: atom_id res chain seq x y z
N ILE A 1 -14.15 -1.78 10.98
CA ILE A 1 -13.36 -0.92 11.86
C ILE A 1 -13.58 -1.32 13.32
N GLY A 2 -12.60 -1.11 14.22
CA GLY A 2 -12.79 -1.38 15.65
C GLY A 2 -11.48 -1.56 16.42
N GLN A 3 -11.54 -1.39 17.73
CA GLN A 3 -10.38 -1.53 18.63
C GLN A 3 -9.77 -2.94 18.60
N THR A 4 -8.54 -3.07 19.07
CA THR A 4 -7.87 -4.37 19.23
C THR A 4 -8.69 -5.27 20.15
N GLY A 5 -8.86 -6.55 19.77
CA GLY A 5 -9.64 -7.54 20.53
C GLY A 5 -11.16 -7.40 20.42
N ALA A 6 -11.68 -6.43 19.66
CA ALA A 6 -13.13 -6.27 19.50
C ALA A 6 -13.79 -7.34 18.59
N GLY A 7 -13.02 -8.04 17.71
CA GLY A 7 -13.52 -9.12 16.86
C GLY A 7 -13.27 -8.95 15.37
N LYS A 8 -12.45 -7.96 14.93
CA LYS A 8 -12.15 -7.70 13.51
C LYS A 8 -11.56 -8.90 12.78
N SER A 9 -10.44 -9.43 13.27
CA SER A 9 -9.74 -10.55 12.61
C SER A 9 -10.62 -11.78 12.54
N GLY A 10 -11.40 -12.08 13.60
CA GLY A 10 -12.38 -13.17 13.56
C GLY A 10 -13.48 -12.98 12.52
N MET A 11 -13.90 -11.73 12.23
CA MET A 11 -14.82 -11.44 11.13
C MET A 11 -14.15 -11.69 9.77
N LEU A 12 -12.91 -11.24 9.57
CA LEU A 12 -12.15 -11.50 8.33
C LEU A 12 -11.98 -13.01 8.10
N GLU A 13 -11.68 -13.75 9.17
CA GLU A 13 -11.56 -15.20 9.13
C GLU A 13 -12.86 -15.88 8.68
N LEU A 14 -13.98 -15.51 9.27
CA LEU A 14 -15.29 -16.06 8.88
C LEU A 14 -15.63 -15.77 7.42
N LEU A 15 -15.32 -14.57 6.93
CA LEU A 15 -15.54 -14.21 5.52
C LEU A 15 -14.62 -15.01 4.59
N ALA A 16 -13.35 -15.15 4.92
CA ALA A 16 -12.40 -15.94 4.13
C ALA A 16 -12.75 -17.45 4.15
N LEU A 17 -13.26 -17.97 5.28
CA LEU A 17 -13.78 -19.33 5.37
C LEU A 17 -14.98 -19.54 4.44
N SER A 18 -15.85 -18.56 4.30
CA SER A 18 -16.94 -18.61 3.32
C SER A 18 -16.39 -18.82 1.90
N ASP A 19 -15.33 -18.10 1.52
CA ASP A 19 -14.71 -18.27 0.20
C ASP A 19 -14.04 -19.64 0.02
N VAL A 20 -13.49 -20.22 1.09
CA VAL A 20 -13.02 -21.61 1.06
C VAL A 20 -14.14 -22.57 0.76
N PHE A 21 -15.29 -22.45 1.46
CA PHE A 21 -16.47 -23.31 1.27
C PHE A 21 -17.09 -23.19 -0.13
N TYR A 22 -17.18 -21.97 -0.65
CA TYR A 22 -17.72 -21.72 -1.99
C TYR A 22 -16.69 -21.87 -3.12
N ASN A 23 -15.52 -22.42 -2.83
CA ASN A 23 -14.45 -22.65 -3.81
C ASN A 23 -14.03 -21.39 -4.58
N GLN A 24 -14.01 -20.24 -3.90
CA GLN A 24 -13.61 -18.97 -4.48
C GLN A 24 -12.08 -18.79 -4.46
N GLY A 25 -11.58 -17.91 -5.34
CA GLY A 25 -10.20 -17.43 -5.31
C GLY A 25 -10.09 -16.21 -4.42
N TYR A 26 -9.08 -16.18 -3.56
CA TYR A 26 -8.87 -15.04 -2.67
C TYR A 26 -7.39 -14.78 -2.34
N CYS A 27 -7.13 -13.58 -1.82
CA CYS A 27 -5.84 -13.18 -1.27
C CYS A 27 -6.04 -12.64 0.15
N ILE A 28 -5.20 -13.10 1.07
CA ILE A 28 -5.09 -12.56 2.43
C ILE A 28 -3.76 -11.83 2.55
N ILE A 29 -3.76 -10.61 3.09
CA ILE A 29 -2.56 -9.86 3.47
C ILE A 29 -2.64 -9.55 4.95
N ASP A 30 -1.81 -10.23 5.73
CA ASP A 30 -1.84 -10.20 7.18
C ASP A 30 -0.49 -9.74 7.76
N PRO A 31 -0.42 -8.55 8.41
CA PRO A 31 0.80 -8.05 9.05
C PRO A 31 1.10 -8.69 10.40
N HIS A 32 0.17 -9.45 10.98
CA HIS A 32 0.35 -10.14 12.25
C HIS A 32 0.74 -11.62 12.06
N GLY A 33 0.17 -12.28 11.06
CA GLY A 33 0.43 -13.66 10.69
C GLY A 33 -0.58 -14.67 11.24
N ASP A 34 -1.33 -14.34 12.28
CA ASP A 34 -2.28 -15.25 12.94
C ASP A 34 -3.44 -15.61 12.01
N PHE A 35 -4.06 -14.61 11.37
CA PHE A 35 -5.14 -14.81 10.40
C PHE A 35 -4.68 -15.66 9.21
N ALA A 36 -3.47 -15.38 8.68
CA ALA A 36 -2.90 -16.15 7.60
C ALA A 36 -2.69 -17.63 7.98
N ILE A 37 -2.12 -17.90 9.16
CA ILE A 37 -1.85 -19.26 9.65
C ILE A 37 -3.15 -20.02 9.91
N ASP A 38 -4.11 -19.37 10.58
CA ASP A 38 -5.37 -20.02 10.92
C ASP A 38 -6.20 -20.33 9.67
N ASN A 39 -6.19 -19.45 8.66
CA ASN A 39 -6.86 -19.72 7.38
C ASN A 39 -6.31 -20.98 6.67
N LEU A 40 -4.98 -21.19 6.66
CA LEU A 40 -4.37 -22.36 6.01
C LEU A 40 -4.90 -23.70 6.56
N LYS A 41 -5.24 -23.75 7.84
CA LYS A 41 -5.77 -24.97 8.48
C LYS A 41 -7.13 -25.42 7.93
N PHE A 42 -7.89 -24.50 7.32
CA PHE A 42 -9.22 -24.78 6.78
C PHE A 42 -9.22 -25.14 5.28
N ILE A 43 -8.09 -24.99 4.60
CA ILE A 43 -7.99 -25.29 3.17
C ILE A 43 -8.03 -26.81 2.98
N PRO A 44 -9.01 -27.35 2.22
CA PRO A 44 -9.14 -28.78 2.02
C PRO A 44 -8.02 -29.34 1.15
N LYS A 45 -7.72 -30.63 1.29
CA LYS A 45 -6.68 -31.34 0.51
C LYS A 45 -6.80 -31.12 -1.00
N SER A 46 -8.01 -31.06 -1.53
CA SER A 46 -8.27 -30.84 -2.95
C SER A 46 -7.78 -29.50 -3.49
N ARG A 47 -7.54 -28.51 -2.60
CA ARG A 47 -7.09 -27.16 -2.97
C ARG A 47 -5.65 -26.84 -2.54
N ILE A 48 -4.90 -27.78 -1.98
CA ILE A 48 -3.49 -27.55 -1.61
C ILE A 48 -2.70 -27.05 -2.81
N SER A 49 -2.93 -27.61 -4.00
CA SER A 49 -2.25 -27.20 -5.24
C SER A 49 -2.62 -25.79 -5.74
N ASP A 50 -3.69 -25.20 -5.20
CA ASP A 50 -4.10 -23.84 -5.55
C ASP A 50 -3.41 -22.78 -4.68
N VAL A 51 -2.72 -23.19 -3.59
CA VAL A 51 -2.23 -22.26 -2.58
C VAL A 51 -0.81 -21.79 -2.90
N VAL A 52 -0.64 -20.48 -2.89
CA VAL A 52 0.64 -19.78 -2.81
C VAL A 52 0.76 -19.21 -1.41
N TYR A 53 1.68 -19.72 -0.60
CA TYR A 53 1.95 -19.21 0.75
C TYR A 53 3.20 -18.34 0.74
N PHE A 54 3.01 -17.02 0.68
CA PHE A 54 4.10 -16.04 0.71
C PHE A 54 4.44 -15.69 2.16
N ASN A 55 5.58 -16.21 2.64
CA ASN A 55 6.06 -15.99 4.01
C ASN A 55 7.53 -15.54 4.02
N PRO A 56 7.82 -14.23 4.11
CA PRO A 56 9.18 -13.70 4.20
C PRO A 56 9.99 -14.18 5.42
N ALA A 57 9.32 -14.61 6.48
CA ALA A 57 9.99 -15.17 7.66
C ALA A 57 10.62 -16.56 7.40
N ASP A 58 10.21 -17.24 6.32
CA ASP A 58 10.86 -18.48 5.85
C ASP A 58 12.15 -18.16 5.09
N THR A 59 13.15 -17.73 5.82
CA THR A 59 14.41 -17.25 5.24
C THR A 59 15.24 -18.34 4.56
N ALA A 60 14.95 -19.62 4.82
CA ALA A 60 15.62 -20.76 4.19
C ALA A 60 15.11 -20.99 2.75
N TYR A 61 13.87 -20.60 2.47
CA TYR A 61 13.21 -20.81 1.19
C TYR A 61 12.51 -19.51 0.71
N PRO A 62 13.28 -18.47 0.30
CA PRO A 62 12.69 -17.22 -0.17
C PRO A 62 11.87 -17.43 -1.44
N ILE A 63 10.64 -16.90 -1.43
CA ILE A 63 9.76 -16.84 -2.60
C ILE A 63 10.06 -15.56 -3.38
N ALA A 64 10.29 -15.68 -4.70
CA ALA A 64 10.59 -14.52 -5.53
C ALA A 64 9.36 -13.63 -5.74
N PHE A 65 9.58 -12.34 -5.60
CA PHE A 65 8.61 -11.31 -5.94
C PHE A 65 9.33 -10.07 -6.48
N ASN A 66 9.25 -9.86 -7.80
CA ASN A 66 9.86 -8.70 -8.45
C ASN A 66 8.82 -7.61 -8.73
N PRO A 67 8.85 -6.47 -8.01
CA PRO A 67 7.94 -5.36 -8.27
C PRO A 67 8.07 -4.75 -9.67
N LEU A 68 9.24 -4.88 -10.32
CA LEU A 68 9.50 -4.35 -11.67
C LEU A 68 9.12 -5.32 -12.79
N GLU A 69 8.71 -6.54 -12.49
CA GLU A 69 8.31 -7.48 -13.52
C GLU A 69 7.09 -6.98 -14.30
N ILE A 70 7.19 -6.99 -15.63
CA ILE A 70 6.17 -6.51 -16.56
C ILE A 70 5.70 -7.65 -17.44
N SER A 71 4.40 -7.87 -17.52
CA SER A 71 3.78 -8.76 -18.49
C SER A 71 3.37 -8.00 -19.78
N ASP A 72 3.03 -6.72 -19.65
CA ASP A 72 2.57 -5.85 -20.74
C ASP A 72 3.38 -4.54 -20.76
N PRO A 73 4.22 -4.31 -21.79
CA PRO A 73 5.04 -3.10 -21.88
C PRO A 73 4.25 -1.79 -21.87
N SER A 74 2.98 -1.79 -22.28
CA SER A 74 2.13 -0.59 -22.25
C SER A 74 1.86 -0.09 -20.82
N ARG A 75 2.06 -0.94 -19.82
CA ARG A 75 1.81 -0.64 -18.39
C ARG A 75 3.02 -0.10 -17.63
N LYS A 76 4.17 0.09 -18.29
CA LYS A 76 5.37 0.66 -17.66
C LYS A 76 5.12 1.93 -16.87
N PRO A 77 4.40 2.96 -17.41
CA PRO A 77 4.18 4.19 -16.65
C PRO A 77 3.40 3.95 -15.36
N ASN A 78 2.46 3.00 -15.38
CA ASN A 78 1.66 2.65 -14.22
C ASN A 78 2.53 1.98 -13.15
N ILE A 79 3.30 0.95 -13.55
CA ILE A 79 4.21 0.25 -12.63
C ILE A 79 5.23 1.23 -12.03
N CYS A 80 5.82 2.10 -12.84
CA CYS A 80 6.73 3.13 -12.35
C CYS A 80 6.07 4.04 -11.31
N SER A 81 4.87 4.52 -11.59
CA SER A 81 4.13 5.41 -10.68
C SER A 81 3.73 4.71 -9.37
N GLU A 82 3.35 3.45 -9.45
CA GLU A 82 2.99 2.65 -8.28
C GLU A 82 4.22 2.35 -7.39
N VAL A 83 5.34 1.96 -7.98
CA VAL A 83 6.60 1.75 -7.22
C VAL A 83 7.04 3.05 -6.53
N ILE A 84 6.94 4.19 -7.22
CA ILE A 84 7.20 5.50 -6.62
C ILE A 84 6.22 5.78 -5.48
N GLY A 85 4.94 5.49 -5.65
CA GLY A 85 3.91 5.68 -4.63
C GLY A 85 4.20 4.90 -3.35
N VAL A 86 4.60 3.63 -3.48
CA VAL A 86 5.01 2.78 -2.35
C VAL A 86 6.24 3.38 -1.64
N LEU A 87 7.28 3.75 -2.38
CA LEU A 87 8.50 4.32 -1.81
C LEU A 87 8.25 5.71 -1.18
N LYS A 88 7.44 6.55 -1.82
CA LYS A 88 7.04 7.86 -1.30
C LYS A 88 6.32 7.72 0.04
N ARG A 89 5.38 6.79 0.14
CA ARG A 89 4.68 6.51 1.38
C ARG A 89 5.64 6.07 2.50
N MET A 90 6.58 5.17 2.19
CA MET A 90 7.54 4.64 3.15
C MET A 90 8.48 5.72 3.71
N PHE A 91 8.88 6.68 2.88
CA PHE A 91 9.87 7.70 3.25
C PHE A 91 9.25 9.05 3.67
N GLY A 92 7.94 9.22 3.55
CA GLY A 92 7.18 10.35 4.09
C GLY A 92 7.83 11.72 3.82
N ASP A 93 8.01 12.50 4.88
CA ASP A 93 8.51 13.88 4.83
C ASP A 93 9.94 14.02 4.24
N SER A 94 10.69 12.92 4.19
CA SER A 94 12.03 12.92 3.58
C SER A 94 12.00 12.76 2.05
N TRP A 95 10.82 12.71 1.44
CA TRP A 95 10.62 12.63 -0.02
C TRP A 95 10.66 14.02 -0.65
N GLY A 96 11.47 14.19 -1.70
CA GLY A 96 11.62 15.46 -2.38
C GLY A 96 11.41 15.36 -3.89
N PRO A 97 11.03 16.46 -4.57
CA PRO A 97 10.74 16.45 -6.02
C PRO A 97 11.93 15.98 -6.87
N ARG A 98 13.17 16.38 -6.50
CA ARG A 98 14.37 15.98 -7.22
C ARG A 98 14.67 14.49 -7.09
N LEU A 99 14.46 13.93 -5.90
CA LEU A 99 14.58 12.49 -5.64
C LEU A 99 13.57 11.73 -6.50
N GLU A 100 12.31 12.15 -6.51
CA GLU A 100 11.26 11.53 -7.30
C GLU A 100 11.58 11.58 -8.79
N HIS A 101 12.05 12.71 -9.29
CA HIS A 101 12.44 12.89 -10.69
C HIS A 101 13.54 11.90 -11.11
N ILE A 102 14.63 11.82 -10.36
CA ILE A 102 15.74 10.89 -10.64
C ILE A 102 15.25 9.43 -10.58
N LEU A 103 14.50 9.07 -9.53
CA LEU A 103 14.00 7.73 -9.35
C LEU A 103 13.03 7.31 -10.46
N ARG A 104 12.17 8.22 -10.91
CA ARG A 104 11.23 7.99 -12.01
C ARG A 104 11.96 7.61 -13.30
N TYR A 105 12.95 8.39 -13.72
CA TYR A 105 13.73 8.06 -14.92
C TYR A 105 14.62 6.84 -14.75
N THR A 106 15.08 6.57 -13.54
CA THR A 106 15.79 5.32 -13.21
C THR A 106 14.88 4.11 -13.39
N LEU A 107 13.69 4.15 -12.81
CA LEU A 107 12.71 3.06 -12.93
C LEU A 107 12.24 2.87 -14.37
N LEU A 108 11.94 3.94 -15.10
CA LEU A 108 11.53 3.85 -16.51
C LEU A 108 12.60 3.20 -17.38
N ALA A 109 13.89 3.51 -17.14
CA ALA A 109 14.98 2.87 -17.84
C ALA A 109 15.13 1.37 -17.47
N LEU A 110 15.03 1.04 -16.18
CA LEU A 110 15.10 -0.33 -15.70
C LEU A 110 13.93 -1.19 -16.19
N LEU A 111 12.74 -0.62 -16.31
CA LEU A 111 11.56 -1.30 -16.84
C LEU A 111 11.69 -1.66 -18.34
N ASP A 112 12.66 -1.11 -19.07
CA ASP A 112 13.00 -1.52 -20.44
C ASP A 112 14.03 -2.65 -20.46
N ARG A 113 14.84 -2.79 -19.39
CA ARG A 113 15.86 -3.81 -19.31
C ARG A 113 15.25 -5.17 -18.91
N PRO A 114 15.51 -6.25 -19.66
CA PRO A 114 15.11 -7.59 -19.25
C PRO A 114 15.70 -7.95 -17.88
N SER A 115 14.91 -8.62 -17.06
CA SER A 115 15.34 -9.16 -15.76
C SER A 115 15.83 -8.12 -14.73
N ALA A 116 15.50 -6.84 -14.91
CA ALA A 116 15.83 -5.80 -13.95
C ALA A 116 15.06 -5.98 -12.63
N THR A 117 15.72 -5.63 -11.53
CA THR A 117 15.19 -5.69 -10.17
C THR A 117 15.33 -4.34 -9.48
N LEU A 118 14.71 -4.17 -8.29
CA LEU A 118 14.92 -2.96 -7.48
C LEU A 118 16.37 -2.80 -6.99
N LEU A 119 17.17 -3.86 -6.96
CA LEU A 119 18.60 -3.79 -6.62
C LEU A 119 19.39 -3.00 -7.67
N ASP A 120 18.93 -3.01 -8.91
CA ASP A 120 19.59 -2.34 -10.04
C ASP A 120 19.44 -0.81 -10.00
N ILE A 121 18.56 -0.26 -9.15
CA ILE A 121 18.45 1.19 -8.96
C ILE A 121 19.80 1.79 -8.56
N SER A 122 20.48 1.17 -7.59
CA SER A 122 21.79 1.64 -7.14
C SER A 122 22.84 1.55 -8.25
N ARG A 123 22.84 0.46 -9.02
CA ARG A 123 23.77 0.26 -10.16
C ARG A 123 23.50 1.27 -11.26
N MET A 124 22.25 1.53 -11.60
CA MET A 124 21.89 2.54 -12.61
C MET A 124 22.40 3.93 -12.26
N LEU A 125 22.46 4.27 -10.97
CA LEU A 125 22.92 5.57 -10.48
C LEU A 125 24.44 5.68 -10.35
N THR A 126 25.13 4.60 -9.99
CA THR A 126 26.58 4.65 -9.66
C THR A 126 27.47 4.05 -10.74
N ASP A 127 26.98 3.12 -11.53
CA ASP A 127 27.73 2.37 -12.52
C ASP A 127 27.48 2.90 -13.94
N LYS A 128 28.50 3.50 -14.56
CA LYS A 128 28.40 4.09 -15.89
C LYS A 128 28.17 3.04 -16.99
N ASP A 129 28.81 1.88 -16.87
CA ASP A 129 28.76 0.83 -17.88
C ASP A 129 27.42 0.11 -17.85
N PHE A 130 26.96 -0.25 -16.65
CA PHE A 130 25.61 -0.78 -16.44
C PHE A 130 24.53 0.17 -16.94
N ARG A 131 24.69 1.46 -16.65
CA ARG A 131 23.76 2.49 -17.15
C ARG A 131 23.74 2.56 -18.66
N LYS A 132 24.92 2.55 -19.31
CA LYS A 132 25.05 2.57 -20.77
C LYS A 132 24.34 1.36 -21.38
N GLU A 133 24.64 0.15 -20.91
CA GLU A 133 23.99 -1.09 -21.33
C GLU A 133 22.47 -1.04 -21.14
N THR A 134 22.00 -0.54 -20.01
CA THR A 134 20.56 -0.39 -19.74
C THR A 134 19.89 0.57 -20.72
N LEU A 135 20.55 1.67 -21.06
CA LEU A 135 20.03 2.66 -22.02
C LEU A 135 19.98 2.14 -23.45
N ASP A 136 20.73 1.10 -23.80
CA ASP A 136 20.64 0.46 -25.11
C ASP A 136 19.31 -0.30 -25.31
N TYR A 137 18.63 -0.68 -24.20
CA TYR A 137 17.27 -1.24 -24.24
C TYR A 137 16.17 -0.15 -24.29
N CYS A 138 16.50 1.11 -24.00
CA CYS A 138 15.51 2.18 -23.90
C CYS A 138 15.18 2.76 -25.28
N HIS A 139 13.88 2.84 -25.57
CA HIS A 139 13.37 3.45 -26.80
C HIS A 139 12.63 4.77 -26.56
N ASP A 140 12.27 5.08 -25.31
CA ASP A 140 11.61 6.34 -24.95
C ASP A 140 12.58 7.51 -25.03
N VAL A 141 12.27 8.46 -25.93
CA VAL A 141 13.07 9.65 -26.18
C VAL A 141 13.24 10.51 -24.94
N THR A 142 12.20 10.57 -24.10
CA THR A 142 12.22 11.39 -22.86
C THR A 142 13.16 10.79 -21.83
N VAL A 143 13.15 9.46 -21.68
CA VAL A 143 14.07 8.74 -20.80
C VAL A 143 15.52 8.93 -21.29
N LEU A 144 15.76 8.76 -22.58
CA LEU A 144 17.08 8.97 -23.18
C LEU A 144 17.56 10.41 -23.05
N GLN A 145 16.66 11.40 -23.21
CA GLN A 145 16.98 12.82 -23.05
C GLN A 145 17.43 13.13 -21.62
N PHE A 146 16.72 12.62 -20.59
CA PHE A 146 17.14 12.79 -19.20
C PHE A 146 18.54 12.25 -18.96
N TRP A 147 18.80 11.00 -19.35
CA TRP A 147 20.08 10.35 -19.06
C TRP A 147 21.26 10.92 -19.86
N LYS A 148 21.06 11.27 -21.13
CA LYS A 148 22.13 11.77 -22.02
C LYS A 148 22.37 13.26 -21.90
N HIS A 149 21.31 14.06 -21.73
CA HIS A 149 21.42 15.52 -21.80
C HIS A 149 21.26 16.22 -20.45
N GLU A 150 20.46 15.67 -19.52
CA GLU A 150 20.34 16.25 -18.19
C GLU A 150 21.36 15.64 -17.22
N PHE A 151 21.21 14.36 -16.89
CA PHE A 151 22.09 13.66 -15.95
C PHE A 151 23.55 13.58 -16.46
N GLY A 152 23.72 13.33 -17.76
CA GLY A 152 25.05 13.21 -18.38
C GLY A 152 25.87 14.50 -18.40
N GLN A 153 25.23 15.66 -18.23
CA GLN A 153 25.91 16.97 -18.14
C GLN A 153 26.25 17.40 -16.71
N TRP A 154 25.74 16.67 -15.69
CA TRP A 154 26.06 17.00 -14.30
C TRP A 154 27.52 16.69 -13.99
N ASN A 155 28.18 17.61 -13.28
CA ASN A 155 29.49 17.33 -12.73
C ASN A 155 29.42 16.35 -11.56
N GLU A 156 30.54 15.75 -11.18
CA GLU A 156 30.59 14.70 -10.13
C GLU A 156 29.98 15.16 -8.80
N LYS A 157 30.17 16.41 -8.42
CA LYS A 157 29.57 16.96 -7.19
C LYS A 157 28.06 16.98 -7.28
N GLN A 158 27.49 17.46 -8.38
CA GLN A 158 26.06 17.49 -8.63
C GLN A 158 25.46 16.09 -8.67
N VAL A 159 26.15 15.14 -9.31
CA VAL A 159 25.73 13.72 -9.33
C VAL A 159 25.66 13.21 -7.90
N ASN A 160 26.75 13.28 -7.14
CA ASN A 160 26.81 12.74 -5.79
C ASN A 160 25.76 13.34 -4.84
N GLU A 161 25.59 14.66 -4.87
CA GLU A 161 24.55 15.34 -4.08
C GLU A 161 23.12 14.91 -4.46
N SER A 162 22.90 14.64 -5.74
CA SER A 162 21.56 14.32 -6.26
C SER A 162 21.16 12.88 -6.06
N ILE A 163 22.12 11.93 -6.20
CA ILE A 163 21.83 10.50 -6.06
C ILE A 163 21.87 10.01 -4.61
N ALA A 164 22.61 10.69 -3.72
CA ALA A 164 22.76 10.27 -2.33
C ALA A 164 21.42 10.06 -1.60
N PRO A 165 20.40 10.93 -1.72
CA PRO A 165 19.11 10.69 -1.10
C PRO A 165 18.42 9.44 -1.64
N VAL A 166 18.54 9.12 -2.94
CA VAL A 166 17.98 7.92 -3.55
C VAL A 166 18.69 6.68 -3.02
N LEU A 167 20.04 6.68 -3.05
CA LEU A 167 20.86 5.56 -2.58
C LEU A 167 20.61 5.24 -1.11
N ASN A 168 20.52 6.27 -0.26
CA ASN A 168 20.23 6.08 1.16
C ASN A 168 18.88 5.38 1.38
N LYS A 169 17.85 5.76 0.61
CA LYS A 169 16.52 5.16 0.74
C LYS A 169 16.46 3.75 0.17
N VAL A 170 16.97 3.56 -1.04
CA VAL A 170 17.03 2.23 -1.65
C VAL A 170 17.92 1.30 -0.82
N GLY A 171 19.09 1.78 -0.36
CA GLY A 171 19.99 1.02 0.49
C GLY A 171 19.35 0.57 1.80
N ALA A 172 18.47 1.37 2.40
CA ALA A 172 17.83 1.04 3.67
C ALA A 172 17.04 -0.28 3.60
N PHE A 173 16.29 -0.53 2.53
CA PHE A 173 15.53 -1.78 2.41
C PHE A 173 16.29 -2.90 1.67
N THR A 174 17.15 -2.59 0.71
CA THR A 174 17.90 -3.61 -0.03
C THR A 174 19.07 -4.20 0.78
N ALA A 175 19.54 -3.51 1.82
CA ALA A 175 20.53 -4.05 2.76
C ALA A 175 20.00 -5.21 3.59
N ASN A 176 18.69 -5.28 3.82
CA ASN A 176 18.09 -6.38 4.57
C ASN A 176 18.10 -7.68 3.73
N PRO A 177 18.72 -8.77 4.21
CA PRO A 177 18.80 -10.04 3.45
C PRO A 177 17.43 -10.64 3.12
N ILE A 178 16.43 -10.49 4.02
CA ILE A 178 15.08 -11.01 3.79
C ILE A 178 14.48 -10.34 2.55
N ILE A 179 14.49 -9.01 2.53
CA ILE A 179 13.95 -8.23 1.42
C ILE A 179 14.76 -8.49 0.15
N ARG A 180 16.09 -8.40 0.24
CA ARG A 180 16.98 -8.59 -0.91
C ARG A 180 16.78 -9.93 -1.61
N ASN A 181 16.64 -11.02 -0.85
CA ASN A 181 16.44 -12.36 -1.42
C ASN A 181 15.05 -12.55 -2.06
N ILE A 182 14.06 -11.72 -1.70
CA ILE A 182 12.74 -11.74 -2.30
C ILE A 182 12.71 -10.88 -3.57
N ILE A 183 13.07 -9.58 -3.45
CA ILE A 183 12.91 -8.61 -4.55
C ILE A 183 14.11 -8.58 -5.53
N GLY A 184 15.19 -9.24 -5.20
CA GLY A 184 16.40 -9.33 -6.02
C GLY A 184 16.38 -10.47 -7.04
N GLN A 185 15.36 -11.30 -7.06
CA GLN A 185 15.17 -12.34 -8.05
C GLN A 185 14.48 -11.73 -9.29
N PRO A 186 14.98 -11.98 -10.53
CA PRO A 186 14.50 -11.33 -11.74
C PRO A 186 13.04 -11.65 -12.08
N LYS A 187 12.58 -12.85 -11.78
CA LYS A 187 11.21 -13.31 -12.04
C LYS A 187 10.51 -13.64 -10.74
N SER A 188 9.25 -13.21 -10.64
CA SER A 188 8.37 -13.63 -9.55
C SER A 188 8.04 -15.11 -9.68
N SER A 189 7.95 -15.80 -8.54
CA SER A 189 7.59 -17.23 -8.49
C SER A 189 6.12 -17.49 -8.83
N PHE A 190 5.29 -16.47 -8.77
CA PHE A 190 3.84 -16.56 -9.02
C PHE A 190 3.34 -15.35 -9.80
N ASP A 191 2.27 -15.56 -10.55
CA ASP A 191 1.58 -14.53 -11.32
C ASP A 191 0.21 -14.24 -10.68
N ILE A 192 0.05 -13.03 -10.12
CA ILE A 192 -1.17 -12.61 -9.43
C ILE A 192 -2.37 -12.60 -10.39
N ARG A 193 -2.17 -12.24 -11.67
CA ARG A 193 -3.24 -12.28 -12.66
C ARG A 193 -3.77 -13.70 -12.88
N LYS A 194 -2.86 -14.68 -13.00
CA LYS A 194 -3.24 -16.10 -13.11
C LYS A 194 -3.94 -16.60 -11.85
N ILE A 195 -3.43 -16.22 -10.67
CA ILE A 195 -4.08 -16.56 -9.39
C ILE A 195 -5.53 -16.09 -9.38
N MET A 196 -5.80 -14.86 -9.83
CA MET A 196 -7.16 -14.32 -9.91
C MET A 196 -8.03 -15.08 -10.92
N ASP A 197 -7.52 -15.30 -12.14
CA ASP A 197 -8.31 -15.87 -13.23
C ASP A 197 -8.57 -17.37 -13.04
N GLU A 198 -7.64 -18.10 -12.44
CA GLU A 198 -7.76 -19.51 -12.10
C GLU A 198 -8.52 -19.73 -10.77
N GLY A 199 -8.74 -18.67 -9.98
CA GLY A 199 -9.41 -18.74 -8.68
C GLY A 199 -8.59 -19.46 -7.63
N LYS A 200 -7.27 -19.26 -7.66
CA LYS A 200 -6.33 -19.77 -6.68
C LYS A 200 -6.31 -18.93 -5.41
N ILE A 201 -5.52 -19.35 -4.45
CA ILE A 201 -5.42 -18.77 -3.12
C ILE A 201 -4.02 -18.21 -2.91
N LEU A 202 -3.91 -16.92 -2.56
CA LEU A 202 -2.66 -16.29 -2.17
C LEU A 202 -2.74 -15.90 -0.69
N VAL A 203 -1.96 -16.55 0.16
CA VAL A 203 -1.88 -16.21 1.58
C VAL A 203 -0.54 -15.53 1.85
N VAL A 204 -0.60 -14.25 2.23
CA VAL A 204 0.57 -13.41 2.51
C VAL A 204 0.67 -13.20 4.02
N ASN A 205 1.65 -13.86 4.61
CA ASN A 205 1.98 -13.76 6.03
C ASN A 205 3.18 -12.82 6.20
N LEU A 206 2.93 -11.59 6.63
CA LEU A 206 3.98 -10.59 6.80
C LEU A 206 4.51 -10.46 8.22
N SER A 207 3.95 -11.19 9.18
CA SER A 207 4.37 -11.31 10.60
C SER A 207 5.40 -10.26 11.05
N LYS A 208 4.97 -9.00 11.20
CA LYS A 208 5.86 -7.85 11.50
C LYS A 208 6.76 -8.08 12.72
N GLY A 209 6.33 -8.93 13.64
CA GLY A 209 7.14 -9.36 14.77
C GLY A 209 8.36 -10.20 14.39
N LEU A 210 8.35 -10.86 13.23
CA LEU A 210 9.44 -11.71 12.74
C LEU A 210 10.33 -10.99 11.72
N ILE A 211 9.73 -10.22 10.80
CA ILE A 211 10.48 -9.59 9.71
C ILE A 211 10.74 -8.08 9.92
N GLY A 212 10.12 -7.47 10.93
CA GLY A 212 10.16 -6.03 11.20
C GLY A 212 9.05 -5.25 10.49
N GLU A 213 8.63 -4.14 11.09
CA GLU A 213 7.50 -3.33 10.63
C GLU A 213 7.74 -2.71 9.25
N ASP A 214 8.93 -2.12 9.03
CA ASP A 214 9.30 -1.50 7.75
C ASP A 214 9.30 -2.50 6.60
N ASN A 215 9.83 -3.72 6.84
CA ASN A 215 9.88 -4.79 5.85
C ASN A 215 8.47 -5.31 5.52
N ALA A 216 7.63 -5.50 6.53
CA ALA A 216 6.23 -5.89 6.34
C ALA A 216 5.46 -4.80 5.56
N GLY A 217 5.67 -3.54 5.91
CA GLY A 217 5.05 -2.39 5.24
C GLY A 217 5.40 -2.30 3.77
N ILE A 218 6.69 -2.44 3.41
CA ILE A 218 7.13 -2.32 2.01
C ILE A 218 6.66 -3.51 1.15
N LEU A 219 6.82 -4.74 1.64
CA LEU A 219 6.37 -5.93 0.91
C LEU A 219 4.86 -5.94 0.73
N GLY A 220 4.11 -5.64 1.80
CA GLY A 220 2.66 -5.59 1.75
C GLY A 220 2.16 -4.50 0.80
N ALA A 221 2.75 -3.30 0.81
CA ALA A 221 2.39 -2.23 -0.10
C ALA A 221 2.66 -2.61 -1.57
N PHE A 222 3.81 -3.22 -1.87
CA PHE A 222 4.09 -3.73 -3.22
C PHE A 222 3.11 -4.83 -3.65
N LEU A 223 2.77 -5.77 -2.75
CA LEU A 223 1.82 -6.84 -3.05
C LEU A 223 0.42 -6.30 -3.31
N VAL A 224 -0.09 -5.42 -2.44
CA VAL A 224 -1.39 -4.75 -2.63
C VAL A 224 -1.43 -4.03 -3.98
N THR A 225 -0.37 -3.30 -4.32
CA THR A 225 -0.22 -2.59 -5.59
C THR A 225 -0.21 -3.56 -6.79
N LYS A 226 0.49 -4.68 -6.69
CA LYS A 226 0.50 -5.70 -7.76
C LYS A 226 -0.85 -6.39 -7.91
N VAL A 227 -1.58 -6.64 -6.82
CA VAL A 227 -2.98 -7.14 -6.87
C VAL A 227 -3.87 -6.13 -7.61
N GLN A 228 -3.73 -4.84 -7.32
CA GLN A 228 -4.42 -3.77 -8.02
C GLN A 228 -4.11 -3.77 -9.52
N LEU A 229 -2.83 -3.78 -9.91
CA LEU A 229 -2.41 -3.79 -11.31
C LEU A 229 -2.87 -5.06 -12.05
N ALA A 230 -2.83 -6.21 -11.38
CA ALA A 230 -3.35 -7.47 -11.91
C ALA A 230 -4.88 -7.40 -12.13
N ALA A 231 -5.63 -6.84 -11.19
CA ALA A 231 -7.07 -6.62 -11.37
C ALA A 231 -7.35 -5.69 -12.55
N MET A 232 -6.69 -4.52 -12.62
CA MET A 232 -6.86 -3.57 -13.72
C MET A 232 -6.47 -4.17 -15.08
N SER A 233 -5.54 -5.14 -15.11
CA SER A 233 -5.18 -5.85 -16.35
C SER A 233 -6.34 -6.66 -16.93
N ARG A 234 -7.31 -7.06 -16.11
CA ARG A 234 -8.52 -7.80 -16.52
C ARG A 234 -9.47 -6.98 -17.41
N SER A 235 -9.13 -5.72 -17.68
CA SER A 235 -9.82 -4.91 -18.69
C SER A 235 -9.74 -5.50 -20.10
N ASP A 236 -8.79 -6.41 -20.36
CA ASP A 236 -8.68 -7.20 -21.61
C ASP A 236 -9.78 -8.26 -21.76
N ILE A 237 -10.46 -8.65 -20.67
CA ILE A 237 -11.65 -9.50 -20.69
C ILE A 237 -12.85 -8.58 -20.99
N PRO A 238 -13.50 -8.71 -22.16
CA PRO A 238 -14.48 -7.71 -22.63
C PRO A 238 -15.71 -7.59 -21.74
N ARG A 239 -16.21 -8.71 -21.23
CA ARG A 239 -17.43 -8.75 -20.42
C ARG A 239 -17.07 -8.83 -18.94
N VAL A 240 -17.73 -8.02 -18.14
CA VAL A 240 -17.49 -7.98 -16.68
C VAL A 240 -17.89 -9.30 -16.03
N GLU A 241 -18.94 -9.93 -16.51
CA GLU A 241 -19.48 -11.21 -16.03
C GLU A 241 -18.51 -12.38 -16.24
N ASP A 242 -17.61 -12.29 -17.23
CA ASP A 242 -16.60 -13.30 -17.51
C ASP A 242 -15.36 -13.16 -16.60
N ARG A 243 -15.27 -12.06 -15.84
CA ARG A 243 -14.20 -11.83 -14.86
C ARG A 243 -14.53 -12.58 -13.58
N ARG A 244 -13.86 -13.70 -13.35
CA ARG A 244 -14.08 -14.49 -12.13
C ARG A 244 -13.91 -13.62 -10.89
N PRO A 245 -14.88 -13.60 -9.94
CA PRO A 245 -14.73 -12.88 -8.69
C PRO A 245 -13.47 -13.32 -7.93
N PHE A 246 -12.76 -12.36 -7.38
CA PHE A 246 -11.57 -12.59 -6.55
C PHE A 246 -11.66 -11.71 -5.31
N TYR A 247 -11.37 -12.24 -4.14
CA TYR A 247 -11.58 -11.57 -2.88
C TYR A 247 -10.22 -11.21 -2.26
N LEU A 248 -10.06 -9.94 -1.89
CA LEU A 248 -8.84 -9.44 -1.23
C LEU A 248 -9.18 -9.03 0.19
N TYR A 249 -8.57 -9.71 1.15
CA TYR A 249 -8.65 -9.42 2.57
C TYR A 249 -7.37 -8.76 3.04
N VAL A 250 -7.46 -7.55 3.59
CA VAL A 250 -6.29 -6.82 4.11
C VAL A 250 -6.57 -6.45 5.56
N ASP A 251 -5.87 -7.11 6.49
CA ASP A 251 -5.90 -6.70 7.89
C ASP A 251 -4.94 -5.53 8.11
N GLU A 252 -5.26 -4.64 9.06
CA GLU A 252 -4.52 -3.41 9.34
C GLU A 252 -4.13 -2.65 8.07
N PHE A 253 -5.13 -2.43 7.21
CA PHE A 253 -5.01 -1.86 5.86
C PHE A 253 -4.21 -0.56 5.80
N GLN A 254 -4.28 0.27 6.84
CA GLN A 254 -3.50 1.50 6.93
C GLN A 254 -1.99 1.27 6.80
N ASN A 255 -1.48 0.05 7.03
CA ASN A 255 -0.06 -0.26 6.88
C ASN A 255 0.36 -0.35 5.41
N PHE A 256 -0.57 -0.54 4.48
CA PHE A 256 -0.29 -0.84 3.08
C PHE A 256 -0.91 0.16 2.09
N ALA A 257 -1.91 0.93 2.53
CA ALA A 257 -2.64 1.85 1.67
C ALA A 257 -1.73 2.97 1.13
N THR A 258 -1.65 3.11 -0.19
CA THR A 258 -1.05 4.23 -0.91
C THR A 258 -2.15 5.16 -1.41
N ASP A 259 -1.80 6.40 -1.80
CA ASP A 259 -2.79 7.32 -2.40
C ASP A 259 -3.41 6.77 -3.69
N SER A 260 -2.64 5.98 -4.47
CA SER A 260 -3.15 5.30 -5.66
C SER A 260 -4.20 4.23 -5.34
N PHE A 261 -4.19 3.68 -4.12
CA PHE A 261 -5.20 2.73 -3.69
C PHE A 261 -6.61 3.33 -3.59
N ALA A 262 -6.72 4.64 -3.39
CA ALA A 262 -8.01 5.33 -3.45
C ALA A 262 -8.73 5.14 -4.80
N VAL A 263 -7.96 5.03 -5.88
CA VAL A 263 -8.50 4.79 -7.24
C VAL A 263 -9.10 3.39 -7.34
N ILE A 264 -8.41 2.35 -6.82
CA ILE A 264 -8.92 0.98 -6.92
C ILE A 264 -10.22 0.80 -6.11
N LEU A 265 -10.36 1.48 -4.96
CA LEU A 265 -11.60 1.42 -4.17
C LEU A 265 -12.83 1.83 -4.99
N SER A 266 -12.67 2.80 -5.92
CA SER A 266 -13.77 3.24 -6.78
C SER A 266 -14.01 2.34 -8.00
N GLU A 267 -13.02 1.54 -8.42
CA GLU A 267 -13.05 0.81 -9.68
C GLU A 267 -12.96 -0.72 -9.56
N ALA A 268 -12.55 -1.25 -8.40
CA ALA A 268 -12.27 -2.68 -8.19
C ALA A 268 -13.38 -3.61 -8.70
N ARG A 269 -14.64 -3.25 -8.46
CA ARG A 269 -15.81 -4.02 -8.88
C ARG A 269 -15.85 -4.25 -10.39
N LYS A 270 -15.40 -3.29 -11.20
CA LYS A 270 -15.37 -3.41 -12.67
C LYS A 270 -14.42 -4.52 -13.12
N TYR A 271 -13.42 -4.83 -12.31
CA TYR A 271 -12.39 -5.82 -12.61
C TYR A 271 -12.61 -7.17 -11.91
N GLY A 272 -13.78 -7.35 -11.26
CA GLY A 272 -14.08 -8.56 -10.50
C GLY A 272 -13.23 -8.72 -9.24
N LEU A 273 -12.71 -7.61 -8.67
CA LEU A 273 -11.98 -7.60 -7.40
C LEU A 273 -12.90 -7.08 -6.29
N ASN A 274 -13.11 -7.92 -5.27
CA ASN A 274 -13.87 -7.59 -4.07
C ASN A 274 -12.90 -7.33 -2.93
N LEU A 275 -12.99 -6.14 -2.30
CA LEU A 275 -12.09 -5.74 -1.24
C LEU A 275 -12.77 -5.77 0.12
N THR A 276 -12.13 -6.43 1.07
CA THR A 276 -12.47 -6.37 2.49
C THR A 276 -11.24 -5.86 3.25
N VAL A 277 -11.36 -4.66 3.81
CA VAL A 277 -10.26 -4.00 4.52
C VAL A 277 -10.62 -3.78 5.98
N ALA A 278 -9.68 -4.05 6.88
CA ALA A 278 -9.85 -3.81 8.31
C ALA A 278 -8.85 -2.77 8.81
N ASN A 279 -9.35 -1.86 9.67
CA ASN A 279 -8.58 -0.81 10.30
C ASN A 279 -8.89 -0.72 11.79
N GLN A 280 -7.90 -0.33 12.57
CA GLN A 280 -8.07 -0.14 14.01
C GLN A 280 -8.66 1.23 14.35
N TYR A 281 -8.16 2.29 13.71
CA TYR A 281 -8.58 3.68 13.89
C TYR A 281 -8.74 4.39 12.55
N VAL A 282 -9.75 5.26 12.46
CA VAL A 282 -9.98 6.08 11.26
C VAL A 282 -8.83 7.05 11.02
N ALA A 283 -8.27 7.62 12.09
CA ALA A 283 -7.18 8.60 12.02
C ALA A 283 -5.85 8.04 11.47
N GLN A 284 -5.69 6.72 11.36
CA GLN A 284 -4.52 6.10 10.74
C GLN A 284 -4.52 6.17 9.21
N MET A 285 -5.66 6.44 8.60
CA MET A 285 -5.78 6.63 7.16
C MET A 285 -5.47 8.08 6.77
N THR A 286 -4.79 8.29 5.66
CA THR A 286 -4.72 9.63 5.06
C THR A 286 -6.12 10.10 4.67
N ASP A 287 -6.34 11.42 4.62
CA ASP A 287 -7.65 11.98 4.26
C ASP A 287 -8.15 11.45 2.92
N SER A 288 -7.27 11.36 1.91
CA SER A 288 -7.57 10.83 0.59
C SER A 288 -8.07 9.38 0.63
N VAL A 289 -7.40 8.51 1.38
CA VAL A 289 -7.78 7.09 1.51
C VAL A 289 -9.06 6.96 2.32
N ARG A 290 -9.20 7.71 3.42
CA ARG A 290 -10.40 7.70 4.27
C ARG A 290 -11.65 8.07 3.46
N ASP A 291 -11.57 9.18 2.73
CA ASP A 291 -12.70 9.69 1.94
C ASP A 291 -13.04 8.72 0.80
N ALA A 292 -12.04 8.08 0.19
CA ALA A 292 -12.25 7.05 -0.81
C ALA A 292 -12.91 5.78 -0.21
N VAL A 293 -12.50 5.34 0.98
CA VAL A 293 -13.13 4.21 1.69
C VAL A 293 -14.59 4.49 1.94
N PHE A 294 -14.92 5.56 2.67
CA PHE A 294 -16.31 5.85 3.04
C PHE A 294 -17.20 6.24 1.86
N GLY A 295 -16.62 6.75 0.77
CA GLY A 295 -17.36 7.09 -0.45
C GLY A 295 -17.66 5.91 -1.37
N ASN A 296 -16.93 4.80 -1.27
CA ASN A 296 -17.03 3.71 -2.25
C ASN A 296 -17.39 2.34 -1.66
N VAL A 297 -17.26 2.13 -0.34
CA VAL A 297 -17.63 0.85 0.27
C VAL A 297 -19.15 0.69 0.35
N GLY A 298 -19.64 -0.47 -0.08
CA GLY A 298 -21.07 -0.81 0.01
C GLY A 298 -21.47 -1.32 1.40
N THR A 299 -20.52 -1.85 2.16
CA THR A 299 -20.77 -2.39 3.50
C THR A 299 -19.77 -1.81 4.48
N THR A 300 -20.26 -1.25 5.58
CA THR A 300 -19.46 -0.74 6.69
C THR A 300 -19.81 -1.50 7.96
N ILE A 301 -18.82 -2.14 8.59
CA ILE A 301 -18.94 -2.87 9.84
C ILE A 301 -18.13 -2.13 10.90
N SER A 302 -18.77 -1.78 12.02
CA SER A 302 -18.11 -1.16 13.17
C SER A 302 -18.26 -2.03 14.40
N PHE A 303 -17.15 -2.51 14.92
CA PHE A 303 -17.03 -2.99 16.30
C PHE A 303 -16.87 -1.80 17.24
N ARG A 304 -16.66 -2.06 18.54
CA ARG A 304 -16.36 -1.01 19.50
C ARG A 304 -15.17 -0.15 19.04
N VAL A 305 -15.36 1.17 19.05
CA VAL A 305 -14.38 2.15 18.61
C VAL A 305 -14.01 3.15 19.71
N SER A 306 -13.05 4.03 19.42
CA SER A 306 -12.65 5.12 20.32
C SER A 306 -13.67 6.28 20.31
N ALA A 307 -13.59 7.16 21.32
CA ALA A 307 -14.42 8.36 21.39
C ALA A 307 -14.13 9.33 20.21
N ASP A 308 -12.92 9.31 19.67
CA ASP A 308 -12.53 10.16 18.54
C ASP A 308 -13.08 9.62 17.19
N ASP A 309 -13.20 8.31 17.04
CA ASP A 309 -13.70 7.68 15.82
C ASP A 309 -15.24 7.62 15.75
N ALA A 310 -15.91 7.48 16.90
CA ALA A 310 -17.37 7.32 16.95
C ALA A 310 -18.15 8.43 16.24
N PRO A 311 -17.80 9.74 16.37
CA PRO A 311 -18.50 10.82 15.65
C PRO A 311 -18.31 10.80 14.13
N ILE A 312 -17.24 10.16 13.66
CA ILE A 312 -16.96 10.02 12.22
C ILE A 312 -17.77 8.88 11.65
N LEU A 313 -17.77 7.74 12.38
CA LEU A 313 -18.36 6.49 11.93
C LEU A 313 -19.88 6.47 12.03
N VAL A 314 -20.46 7.13 13.04
CA VAL A 314 -21.92 7.16 13.25
C VAL A 314 -22.70 7.63 12.03
N LYS A 315 -22.12 8.51 11.23
CA LYS A 315 -22.71 8.99 9.96
C LYS A 315 -23.05 7.88 8.97
N GLN A 316 -22.41 6.72 9.09
CA GLN A 316 -22.71 5.56 8.25
C GLN A 316 -23.91 4.77 8.75
N PHE A 317 -24.31 4.95 10.00
CA PHE A 317 -25.32 4.17 10.71
C PHE A 317 -26.56 4.98 11.12
N GLU A 318 -26.54 6.31 10.89
CA GLU A 318 -27.70 7.18 11.10
C GLU A 318 -28.86 6.80 10.15
N PRO A 319 -30.11 6.96 10.59
CA PRO A 319 -30.54 7.48 11.90
C PRO A 319 -30.72 6.41 12.97
N THR A 320 -30.33 5.14 12.73
CA THR A 320 -30.66 3.99 13.59
C THR A 320 -29.81 3.94 14.86
N PHE A 321 -28.55 4.40 14.79
CA PHE A 321 -27.60 4.35 15.90
C PHE A 321 -26.97 5.70 16.17
N GLU A 322 -26.58 5.91 17.43
CA GLU A 322 -25.87 7.07 17.93
C GLU A 322 -24.38 6.76 18.21
N ALA A 323 -23.56 7.80 18.42
CA ALA A 323 -22.13 7.61 18.73
C ALA A 323 -21.91 6.83 20.04
N SER A 324 -22.82 6.97 21.02
CA SER A 324 -22.83 6.24 22.27
C SER A 324 -22.93 4.72 22.08
N ASP A 325 -23.69 4.27 21.08
CA ASP A 325 -23.88 2.83 20.80
C ASP A 325 -22.57 2.21 20.35
N LEU A 326 -21.81 2.90 19.48
CA LEU A 326 -20.50 2.46 18.99
C LEU A 326 -19.45 2.33 20.10
N LEU A 327 -19.54 3.17 21.14
CA LEU A 327 -18.62 3.15 22.27
C LEU A 327 -18.89 2.00 23.25
N GLN A 328 -20.15 1.54 23.34
CA GLN A 328 -20.60 0.59 24.35
C GLN A 328 -20.71 -0.86 23.83
N LEU A 329 -20.36 -1.10 22.58
CA LEU A 329 -20.40 -2.45 22.00
C LEU A 329 -19.54 -3.43 22.80
N ASN A 330 -20.10 -4.59 23.12
CA ASN A 330 -19.36 -5.70 23.70
C ASN A 330 -18.42 -6.34 22.67
N ASN A 331 -17.45 -7.12 23.14
CA ASN A 331 -16.59 -7.89 22.24
C ASN A 331 -17.44 -8.81 21.36
N ARG A 332 -17.08 -8.90 20.08
CA ARG A 332 -17.76 -9.68 19.05
C ARG A 332 -19.14 -9.13 18.61
N HIS A 333 -19.63 -8.05 19.21
CA HIS A 333 -20.81 -7.32 18.74
C HIS A 333 -20.37 -6.22 17.79
N PHE A 334 -21.17 -6.01 16.75
CA PHE A 334 -20.90 -4.99 15.74
C PHE A 334 -22.20 -4.36 15.24
N ILE A 335 -22.07 -3.18 14.65
CA ILE A 335 -23.12 -2.51 13.89
C ILE A 335 -22.71 -2.56 12.42
N ILE A 336 -23.66 -2.84 11.54
CA ILE A 336 -23.44 -2.98 10.11
C ILE A 336 -24.42 -2.11 9.32
N SER A 337 -23.91 -1.43 8.31
CA SER A 337 -24.65 -0.78 7.23
C SER A 337 -24.24 -1.46 5.93
N MET A 338 -25.18 -1.95 5.13
CA MET A 338 -24.89 -2.72 3.93
C MET A 338 -25.89 -2.44 2.82
N ILE A 339 -25.51 -2.80 1.59
CA ILE A 339 -26.36 -2.75 0.41
C ILE A 339 -26.75 -4.17 0.04
N ILE A 340 -28.06 -4.45 -0.02
CA ILE A 340 -28.61 -5.73 -0.46
C ILE A 340 -29.41 -5.49 -1.74
N ASN A 341 -29.11 -6.24 -2.80
CA ASN A 341 -29.78 -6.12 -4.11
C ASN A 341 -29.81 -4.69 -4.68
N GLY A 342 -28.78 -3.90 -4.37
CA GLY A 342 -28.67 -2.51 -4.82
C GLY A 342 -29.37 -1.47 -3.94
N GLU A 343 -30.06 -1.89 -2.88
CA GLU A 343 -30.74 -1.00 -1.93
C GLU A 343 -29.97 -0.96 -0.60
N LYS A 344 -29.80 0.25 -0.05
CA LYS A 344 -29.20 0.43 1.28
C LYS A 344 -30.25 0.06 2.33
N VAL A 345 -29.97 -1.00 3.11
CA VAL A 345 -30.84 -1.40 4.22
C VAL A 345 -30.56 -0.56 5.47
N PRO A 346 -31.56 -0.37 6.37
CA PRO A 346 -31.31 0.25 7.67
C PRO A 346 -30.19 -0.46 8.41
N ALA A 347 -29.34 0.30 9.09
CA ALA A 347 -28.27 -0.28 9.88
C ALA A 347 -28.84 -1.15 11.02
N PHE A 348 -28.16 -2.23 11.36
CA PHE A 348 -28.56 -3.12 12.44
C PHE A 348 -27.35 -3.64 13.24
N SER A 349 -27.59 -4.14 14.44
CA SER A 349 -26.56 -4.75 15.28
C SER A 349 -26.56 -6.27 15.12
N ALA A 350 -25.37 -6.88 15.23
CA ALA A 350 -25.21 -8.33 15.16
C ALA A 350 -24.01 -8.80 16.00
N THR A 351 -23.84 -10.12 16.09
CA THR A 351 -22.73 -10.75 16.81
C THR A 351 -22.00 -11.72 15.87
N THR A 352 -20.66 -11.71 15.89
CA THR A 352 -19.86 -12.65 15.09
C THR A 352 -20.06 -14.07 15.58
N LEU A 353 -20.17 -15.00 14.65
CA LEU A 353 -20.17 -16.43 14.95
C LEU A 353 -18.84 -16.87 15.58
N SER A 354 -18.83 -18.02 16.23
CA SER A 354 -17.58 -18.66 16.62
C SER A 354 -16.93 -19.32 15.41
N ILE A 355 -15.64 -19.17 15.28
CA ILE A 355 -14.87 -19.84 14.23
C ILE A 355 -15.00 -21.35 14.46
N PRO A 356 -15.42 -22.14 13.48
CA PRO A 356 -15.55 -23.58 13.61
C PRO A 356 -14.18 -24.22 13.83
N LYS A 357 -14.15 -25.45 14.32
CA LYS A 357 -12.91 -26.22 14.31
C LYS A 357 -12.66 -26.71 12.90
N SER A 358 -11.41 -26.65 12.45
CA SER A 358 -11.06 -27.26 11.17
C SER A 358 -11.28 -28.77 11.21
N PRO A 359 -11.92 -29.36 10.20
CA PRO A 359 -12.08 -30.80 10.10
C PRO A 359 -10.75 -31.53 9.80
N GLU A 360 -9.83 -30.86 9.12
CA GLU A 360 -8.50 -31.33 8.73
C GLU A 360 -7.50 -30.22 8.95
N ASP A 361 -6.28 -30.58 9.35
CA ASP A 361 -5.16 -29.63 9.42
C ASP A 361 -4.15 -29.99 8.33
N ASN A 362 -4.21 -29.28 7.23
CA ASN A 362 -3.33 -29.48 6.07
C ASN A 362 -2.19 -28.43 6.03
N PHE A 363 -1.91 -27.76 7.14
CA PHE A 363 -0.92 -26.67 7.22
C PHE A 363 0.47 -27.09 6.72
N ASP A 364 1.01 -28.20 7.21
CA ASP A 364 2.34 -28.66 6.82
C ASP A 364 2.41 -29.08 5.36
N ASP A 365 1.36 -29.72 4.83
CA ASP A 365 1.28 -30.13 3.42
C ASP A 365 1.24 -28.91 2.50
N ILE A 366 0.55 -27.85 2.89
CA ILE A 366 0.49 -26.58 2.14
C ILE A 366 1.87 -25.89 2.13
N ILE A 367 2.54 -25.83 3.28
CA ILE A 367 3.90 -25.23 3.35
C ILE A 367 4.85 -26.00 2.46
N LYS A 368 4.84 -27.33 2.54
CA LYS A 368 5.66 -28.18 1.70
C LYS A 368 5.40 -27.95 0.22
N TRP A 369 4.13 -27.99 -0.20
CA TRP A 369 3.70 -27.70 -1.57
C TRP A 369 4.20 -26.33 -2.04
N SER A 370 3.97 -25.29 -1.24
CA SER A 370 4.36 -23.93 -1.59
C SER A 370 5.87 -23.75 -1.73
N ARG A 371 6.67 -24.38 -0.85
CA ARG A 371 8.12 -24.38 -0.96
C ARG A 371 8.61 -25.08 -2.23
N GLU A 372 8.07 -26.25 -2.56
CA GLU A 372 8.46 -27.04 -3.73
C GLU A 372 8.14 -26.34 -5.06
N HIS A 373 7.07 -25.53 -5.12
CA HIS A 373 6.58 -24.96 -6.38
C HIS A 373 6.90 -23.47 -6.55
N TYR A 374 7.07 -22.73 -5.44
CA TYR A 374 7.20 -21.27 -5.48
C TYR A 374 8.46 -20.74 -4.80
N ALA A 375 9.17 -21.53 -4.02
CA ALA A 375 10.36 -21.08 -3.32
C ALA A 375 11.63 -21.74 -3.87
N ARG A 376 12.77 -21.12 -3.56
CA ARG A 376 14.10 -21.66 -3.91
C ARG A 376 14.98 -21.72 -2.67
N PRO A 377 15.94 -22.64 -2.58
CA PRO A 377 16.92 -22.65 -1.50
C PRO A 377 17.66 -21.30 -1.41
N ARG A 378 17.76 -20.76 -0.20
CA ARG A 378 18.45 -19.48 0.05
C ARG A 378 19.83 -19.40 -0.58
N THR A 379 20.62 -20.48 -0.50
CA THR A 379 21.98 -20.54 -1.03
C THR A 379 22.03 -20.33 -2.54
N GLU A 380 21.05 -20.86 -3.27
CA GLU A 380 20.94 -20.67 -4.73
C GLU A 380 20.62 -19.22 -5.06
N VAL A 381 19.64 -18.65 -4.36
CA VAL A 381 19.22 -17.24 -4.57
C VAL A 381 20.35 -16.27 -4.26
N GLU A 382 21.06 -16.48 -3.14
CA GLU A 382 22.19 -15.61 -2.77
C GLU A 382 23.37 -15.74 -3.73
N ASN A 383 23.61 -16.92 -4.28
CA ASN A 383 24.63 -17.14 -5.31
C ASN A 383 24.26 -16.45 -6.62
N GLU A 384 23.00 -16.58 -7.09
CA GLU A 384 22.53 -15.91 -8.31
C GLU A 384 22.63 -14.38 -8.20
N ILE A 385 22.20 -13.80 -7.08
CA ILE A 385 22.32 -12.37 -6.83
C ILE A 385 23.80 -11.94 -6.83
N ARG A 386 24.69 -12.73 -6.21
CA ARG A 386 26.12 -12.47 -6.19
C ARG A 386 26.73 -12.53 -7.58
N GLU A 387 26.45 -13.59 -8.33
CA GLU A 387 26.94 -13.77 -9.70
C GLU A 387 26.51 -12.62 -10.62
N THR A 388 25.27 -12.14 -10.47
CA THR A 388 24.77 -10.98 -11.24
C THR A 388 25.58 -9.72 -10.94
N ILE A 389 26.02 -9.52 -9.69
CA ILE A 389 26.87 -8.40 -9.30
C ILE A 389 28.31 -8.59 -9.81
N GLU A 390 28.88 -9.79 -9.62
CA GLU A 390 30.26 -10.11 -10.03
C GLU A 390 30.46 -10.13 -11.55
N GLN A 391 29.50 -10.60 -12.32
CA GLN A 391 29.54 -10.54 -13.79
C GLN A 391 29.65 -9.11 -14.29
N SER A 392 28.94 -8.18 -13.62
CA SER A 392 29.05 -6.75 -13.91
C SER A 392 30.47 -6.21 -13.65
N GLU A 393 31.13 -6.67 -12.59
CA GLU A 393 32.50 -6.25 -12.27
C GLU A 393 33.57 -6.86 -13.20
N LYS A 394 33.39 -8.11 -13.61
CA LYS A 394 34.25 -8.75 -14.63
C LYS A 394 34.14 -8.06 -15.97
N TYR A 395 32.92 -7.78 -16.42
CA TYR A 395 32.68 -7.06 -17.67
C TYR A 395 33.32 -5.67 -17.68
N LYS A 396 33.30 -4.95 -16.54
CA LYS A 396 34.03 -3.68 -16.35
C LYS A 396 35.54 -3.85 -16.54
N LYS A 397 36.11 -4.90 -15.96
CA LYS A 397 37.55 -5.15 -16.05
C LYS A 397 37.97 -5.48 -17.48
N GLU A 398 37.22 -6.30 -18.19
CA GLU A 398 37.46 -6.65 -19.58
C GLU A 398 37.37 -5.43 -20.51
N LEU A 399 36.38 -4.54 -20.31
CA LEU A 399 36.25 -3.30 -21.07
C LEU A 399 37.41 -2.33 -20.77
N SER A 400 37.88 -2.24 -19.53
CA SER A 400 39.00 -1.40 -19.16
C SER A 400 40.32 -1.91 -19.75
N ASP A 401 40.49 -3.22 -19.81
CA ASP A 401 41.70 -3.84 -20.35
C ASP A 401 41.72 -3.78 -21.89
N SER A 402 40.59 -4.02 -22.55
CA SER A 402 40.46 -3.85 -24.02
C SER A 402 40.64 -2.39 -24.46
N GLY A 403 40.20 -1.43 -23.63
CA GLY A 403 40.44 0.00 -23.89
C GLY A 403 41.92 0.40 -23.74
N ARG A 404 42.67 -0.28 -22.89
CA ARG A 404 44.12 -0.08 -22.74
C ARG A 404 44.89 -0.69 -23.92
N GLU A 405 44.54 -1.90 -24.34
CA GLU A 405 45.17 -2.53 -25.50
C GLU A 405 44.91 -1.78 -26.81
N ALA A 406 43.72 -1.19 -27.02
CA ALA A 406 43.43 -0.34 -28.16
C ALA A 406 44.17 1.00 -28.11
N GLY A 407 44.46 1.53 -26.94
CA GLY A 407 45.28 2.73 -26.73
C GLY A 407 46.77 2.50 -27.01
N GLU A 408 47.30 1.31 -26.69
CA GLU A 408 48.70 0.93 -26.96
C GLU A 408 48.92 0.53 -28.44
N ALA A 409 47.95 -0.07 -29.09
CA ALA A 409 48.01 -0.41 -30.52
C ALA A 409 47.97 0.85 -31.43
N GLY A 410 47.30 1.93 -31.01
CA GLY A 410 47.22 3.20 -31.71
C GLY A 410 48.51 4.04 -31.64
N SER A 411 49.45 3.70 -30.75
CA SER A 411 50.71 4.45 -30.56
C SER A 411 51.89 3.96 -31.40
N ARG A 412 51.71 2.88 -32.23
CA ARG A 412 52.84 2.28 -32.98
C ARG A 412 52.88 2.52 -34.48
N THR A 413 52.07 3.37 -35.05
CA THR A 413 52.18 3.74 -36.46
C THR A 413 51.93 5.22 -36.66
N THR A 414 52.95 6.01 -36.68
CA THR A 414 53.28 7.08 -37.63
C THR A 414 54.46 7.90 -37.10
N GLY A 415 55.68 7.50 -37.50
CA GLY A 415 56.81 8.40 -37.53
C GLY A 415 56.82 9.07 -38.89
N VAL A 416 56.68 10.39 -38.96
CA VAL A 416 57.26 11.29 -39.95
C VAL A 416 57.03 12.76 -39.53
N GLY A 417 58.12 13.54 -39.48
CA GLY A 417 58.10 14.96 -39.74
C GLY A 417 58.11 15.91 -38.52
N SER A 418 59.30 16.26 -38.07
CA SER A 418 59.60 17.38 -37.18
C SER A 418 59.28 18.74 -37.80
N VAL A 419 58.46 19.55 -37.15
CA VAL A 419 58.55 21.03 -37.24
C VAL A 419 58.48 21.61 -35.84
N SER A 420 59.56 22.25 -35.47
CA SER A 420 59.76 22.97 -34.20
C SER A 420 59.00 24.30 -34.21
N PHE A 421 58.15 24.54 -33.24
CA PHE A 421 57.79 25.90 -32.81
C PHE A 421 57.87 25.99 -31.29
N GLY A 422 58.58 27.03 -30.83
CA GLY A 422 59.04 27.25 -29.48
C GLY A 422 57.91 27.32 -28.44
N ALA A 423 58.13 26.65 -27.35
CA ALA A 423 57.32 26.69 -26.16
C ALA A 423 57.82 27.71 -25.15
N LYS A 424 56.96 28.62 -24.75
CA LYS A 424 57.14 29.41 -23.54
C LYS A 424 56.73 28.57 -22.34
N THR A 425 57.67 28.37 -21.43
CA THR A 425 57.48 27.73 -20.13
C THR A 425 56.64 28.60 -19.22
N GLU A 426 55.48 28.09 -18.79
CA GLU A 426 54.79 28.56 -17.58
C GLU A 426 54.98 27.54 -16.46
N GLN A 427 55.49 28.05 -15.34
CA GLN A 427 55.83 27.30 -14.14
C GLN A 427 54.55 26.83 -13.43
N LYS A 428 54.46 25.52 -13.10
CA LYS A 428 53.48 24.96 -12.17
C LYS A 428 53.87 25.26 -10.73
N PRO A 429 52.97 25.71 -9.85
CA PRO A 429 53.25 25.85 -8.43
C PRO A 429 53.35 24.50 -7.75
N ASN A 430 54.44 24.30 -7.05
CA ASN A 430 54.79 23.11 -6.28
C ASN A 430 54.04 23.13 -4.94
N PHE A 431 52.99 22.37 -4.75
CA PHE A 431 52.37 22.13 -3.45
C PHE A 431 53.07 20.97 -2.75
N LYS A 432 53.86 21.29 -1.72
CA LYS A 432 54.40 20.30 -0.79
C LYS A 432 53.28 19.73 0.09
N PHE A 433 53.11 18.43 0.00
CA PHE A 433 52.30 17.66 0.91
C PHE A 433 52.97 17.58 2.28
N VAL A 434 52.35 18.10 3.33
CA VAL A 434 52.76 17.92 4.72
C VAL A 434 51.92 16.76 5.28
N PRO A 435 52.54 15.66 5.72
CA PRO A 435 51.77 14.56 6.32
C PRO A 435 51.38 14.90 7.75
N THR A 436 50.10 14.71 8.05
CA THR A 436 49.55 14.76 9.41
C THR A 436 50.01 13.52 10.20
N PRO A 437 50.38 13.65 11.47
CA PRO A 437 50.88 12.51 12.26
C PRO A 437 49.78 11.52 12.58
N GLN A 438 50.07 10.24 12.34
CA GLN A 438 49.30 9.10 12.84
C GLN A 438 49.34 9.07 14.38
N ALA A 439 48.20 9.11 15.02
CA ALA A 439 48.08 8.87 16.46
C ALA A 439 48.15 7.35 16.75
N ASP A 440 49.19 6.96 17.44
CA ASP A 440 49.43 5.63 17.99
C ASP A 440 48.36 5.26 19.02
N LEU A 441 47.57 4.25 18.73
CA LEU A 441 46.68 3.60 19.69
C LEU A 441 47.46 2.55 20.51
N ARG A 442 48.16 3.00 21.55
CA ARG A 442 48.63 2.11 22.61
C ARG A 442 47.57 1.97 23.69
N ARG A 443 47.18 0.72 23.92
CA ARG A 443 46.39 0.26 25.05
C ARG A 443 46.95 0.78 26.37
N SER A 444 46.15 1.55 27.13
CA SER A 444 46.38 1.73 28.56
C SER A 444 45.12 1.28 29.32
N LYS A 445 45.31 0.33 30.21
CA LYS A 445 44.40 -0.07 31.27
C LYS A 445 44.19 1.15 32.20
N VAL A 446 42.96 1.57 32.41
CA VAL A 446 42.60 2.49 33.47
C VAL A 446 41.50 1.88 34.32
N SER A 447 41.82 1.79 35.60
CA SER A 447 40.91 1.41 36.69
C SER A 447 39.80 2.44 36.91
N PRO A 448 38.67 2.04 37.54
CA PRO A 448 37.53 2.91 37.73
C PRO A 448 37.69 3.77 38.99
N ASN A 449 37.74 5.09 38.83
CA ASN A 449 37.32 6.04 39.86
C ASN A 449 37.47 7.46 39.34
N ALA A 450 36.36 8.10 39.06
CA ALA A 450 36.05 9.50 39.38
C ALA A 450 34.71 9.85 38.70
N ALA A 451 33.68 9.80 39.49
CA ALA A 451 32.39 10.36 39.17
C ALA A 451 32.40 11.85 39.51
N GLU A 452 32.07 12.69 38.54
CA GLU A 452 31.54 14.02 38.84
C GLU A 452 30.42 14.36 37.87
N GLY A 453 29.22 14.49 38.43
CA GLY A 453 28.29 15.58 38.36
C GLY A 453 27.46 15.70 37.06
N LYS A 454 26.49 14.81 36.86
CA LYS A 454 25.20 15.20 36.28
C LYS A 454 24.10 14.69 37.20
N GLU A 455 23.53 15.61 37.97
CA GLU A 455 22.37 15.37 38.81
C GLU A 455 21.22 14.80 37.96
N ARG A 456 20.76 13.63 38.34
CA ARG A 456 19.47 13.09 37.89
C ARG A 456 18.38 13.90 38.59
N LEU A 457 17.63 14.68 37.80
CA LEU A 457 16.42 15.34 38.26
C LEU A 457 15.49 14.30 38.91
N GLY A 458 15.16 14.50 40.17
CA GLY A 458 14.25 13.65 40.91
C GLY A 458 12.80 13.82 40.42
N LEU A 459 11.97 12.82 40.67
CA LEU A 459 10.53 12.82 40.33
C LEU A 459 9.78 14.08 40.83
N LYS A 460 10.25 14.73 41.91
CA LYS A 460 9.72 15.99 42.45
C LYS A 460 10.03 17.20 41.56
N ASP A 461 11.19 17.20 40.90
CA ASP A 461 11.61 18.28 40.03
C ASP A 461 10.91 18.21 38.65
N LEU A 462 10.61 17.00 38.20
CA LEU A 462 9.76 16.77 37.02
C LEU A 462 8.30 17.21 37.26
N ALA A 463 7.76 16.96 38.43
CA ALA A 463 6.41 17.39 38.79
C ALA A 463 6.29 18.91 38.80
N LYS A 464 7.31 19.62 39.33
CA LYS A 464 7.36 21.08 39.33
C LYS A 464 7.45 21.68 37.93
N LEU A 465 8.21 21.06 37.02
CA LEU A 465 8.32 21.47 35.61
C LEU A 465 7.00 21.29 34.84
N VAL A 466 6.22 20.28 35.19
CA VAL A 466 4.88 20.04 34.61
C VAL A 466 3.87 21.05 35.16
N GLU A 467 3.94 21.41 36.45
CA GLU A 467 3.06 22.43 37.07
C GLU A 467 3.35 23.82 36.48
N ASP A 468 4.61 24.20 36.30
CA ASP A 468 4.99 25.50 35.74
C ASP A 468 4.55 25.62 34.26
N LYS A 469 4.71 24.59 33.43
CA LYS A 469 4.18 24.58 32.06
C LYS A 469 2.65 24.61 32.01
N THR A 470 1.99 24.02 32.99
CA THR A 470 0.51 24.03 33.06
C THR A 470 -0.01 25.40 33.52
N ARG A 471 0.77 26.18 34.26
CA ARG A 471 0.47 27.58 34.58
C ARG A 471 0.62 28.50 33.40
N GLU A 472 1.71 28.38 32.60
CA GLU A 472 1.91 29.16 31.39
C GLU A 472 0.77 28.95 30.37
N VAL A 473 0.27 27.72 30.20
CA VAL A 473 -0.85 27.41 29.30
C VAL A 473 -2.19 27.95 29.82
N LYS A 474 -2.34 28.15 31.15
CA LYS A 474 -3.55 28.76 31.71
C LYS A 474 -3.55 30.28 31.64
N GLU A 475 -2.39 30.93 31.64
CA GLU A 475 -2.29 32.39 31.48
C GLU A 475 -2.49 32.87 30.02
N VAL A 476 -2.20 32.04 29.03
CA VAL A 476 -2.45 32.37 27.60
C VAL A 476 -3.94 32.22 27.19
N LYS A 477 -4.80 31.67 28.04
CA LYS A 477 -6.24 31.47 27.76
C LYS A 477 -7.19 32.44 28.47
N LYS A 478 -6.74 33.62 28.85
CA LYS A 478 -7.63 34.73 29.25
C LYS A 478 -7.05 36.02 28.68
N PRO A 479 -7.58 36.59 27.56
CA PRO A 479 -8.69 37.51 27.65
C PRO A 479 -9.57 37.57 26.38
N ALA A 480 -10.83 37.23 26.45
CA ALA A 480 -11.86 37.69 25.50
C ALA A 480 -13.29 37.38 25.98
N GLU A 481 -13.56 37.58 27.28
CA GLU A 481 -14.92 37.58 27.79
C GLU A 481 -15.15 38.80 28.68
N LYS A 482 -15.13 39.96 28.08
CA LYS A 482 -15.74 41.19 28.64
C LYS A 482 -15.80 42.23 27.54
N THR A 483 -16.86 42.24 26.75
CA THR A 483 -17.44 43.42 26.10
C THR A 483 -18.52 43.00 25.08
N ILE A 484 -19.59 42.39 25.49
CA ILE A 484 -20.88 42.41 24.79
C ILE A 484 -21.99 42.33 25.84
N GLU A 485 -22.19 43.42 26.56
CA GLU A 485 -23.45 43.74 27.22
C GLU A 485 -23.66 45.22 27.09
N LYS A 486 -24.60 45.58 26.23
CA LYS A 486 -25.34 46.81 26.08
C LYS A 486 -25.43 47.23 24.60
N LEU A 487 -26.51 46.83 23.98
CA LEU A 487 -27.27 47.67 23.05
C LEU A 487 -28.42 46.81 22.48
N ALA A 488 -29.47 46.75 23.27
CA ALA A 488 -30.83 46.44 22.82
C ALA A 488 -31.52 47.76 22.54
N VAL A 489 -31.90 48.02 21.28
CA VAL A 489 -32.98 48.94 20.94
C VAL A 489 -33.66 48.45 19.67
N THR A 490 -34.96 48.36 19.80
CA THR A 490 -36.10 48.01 18.98
C THR A 490 -36.19 48.63 17.55
N PRO A 491 -37.08 48.10 16.68
CA PRO A 491 -37.13 48.43 15.25
C PRO A 491 -38.09 49.58 14.95
N LYS A 492 -37.80 50.34 13.90
CA LYS A 492 -38.81 51.23 13.23
C LYS A 492 -38.67 51.16 11.69
N GLN A 493 -39.84 51.06 11.13
CA GLN A 493 -40.24 51.03 9.73
C GLN A 493 -39.86 52.29 8.92
N THR A 494 -40.11 52.14 7.60
CA THR A 494 -40.28 53.16 6.52
C THR A 494 -39.00 53.46 5.75
N GLY A 495 -38.97 53.50 4.48
CA GLY A 495 -39.82 53.57 3.36
C GLY A 495 -39.06 54.11 2.15
N LYS A 496 -39.40 53.63 1.01
CA LYS A 496 -39.43 54.27 -0.32
C LYS A 496 -38.23 54.98 -0.95
N ARG A 497 -38.13 54.68 -2.23
CA ARG A 497 -37.73 55.45 -3.43
C ARG A 497 -36.31 55.20 -3.95
N GLU A 498 -36.17 54.72 -5.13
CA GLU A 498 -36.51 55.09 -6.53
C GLU A 498 -35.24 55.46 -7.34
N LYS A 499 -35.18 54.93 -8.54
CA LYS A 499 -34.55 55.39 -9.79
C LYS A 499 -33.03 55.44 -9.90
N ALA A 500 -32.44 55.12 -11.00
CA ALA A 500 -32.80 54.93 -12.40
C ALA A 500 -31.60 54.53 -13.25
N ARG A 501 -31.93 53.91 -14.39
CA ARG A 501 -31.33 54.09 -15.74
C ARG A 501 -29.92 53.54 -16.00
N LYS A 502 -29.63 52.94 -17.10
CA LYS A 502 -30.15 52.68 -18.45
C LYS A 502 -29.18 51.85 -19.25
N LYS A 503 -29.69 51.01 -20.10
CA LYS A 503 -29.54 50.69 -21.53
C LYS A 503 -28.42 49.68 -21.84
N GLY A 504 -28.59 48.75 -22.71
CA GLY A 504 -29.55 48.44 -23.76
C GLY A 504 -29.23 47.16 -24.51
N LYS A 505 -30.30 46.61 -25.05
CA LYS A 505 -30.49 46.05 -26.40
C LYS A 505 -29.59 44.86 -26.85
N ALA A 506 -30.07 43.80 -27.47
CA ALA A 506 -31.32 43.43 -28.16
C ALA A 506 -31.31 41.92 -28.32
N ALA A 507 -32.38 41.19 -28.10
CA ALA A 507 -33.39 40.66 -29.02
C ALA A 507 -32.90 39.42 -29.81
N LEU A 508 -33.55 38.29 -29.71
CA LEU A 508 -34.69 37.84 -30.50
C LEU A 508 -35.13 36.40 -30.14
N ASN A 509 -36.42 36.27 -29.94
CA ASN A 509 -37.37 35.22 -30.29
C ASN A 509 -37.60 33.98 -29.40
N SER A 510 -38.79 34.06 -28.79
CA SER A 510 -39.68 32.98 -28.29
C SER A 510 -40.53 32.39 -29.46
N PRO A 511 -41.53 31.53 -29.23
CA PRO A 511 -41.84 30.59 -28.17
C PRO A 511 -42.35 29.21 -28.70
N LEU A 512 -42.47 28.20 -27.83
CA LEU A 512 -43.56 27.22 -27.99
C LEU A 512 -43.95 26.60 -26.63
N SER A 513 -45.23 26.56 -26.46
CA SER A 513 -46.09 26.31 -25.33
C SER A 513 -46.06 24.92 -24.74
N ALA A 514 -46.20 24.86 -23.41
CA ALA A 514 -46.58 23.68 -22.62
C ALA A 514 -48.10 23.53 -22.50
N PRO A 515 -48.60 22.39 -22.07
CA PRO A 515 -49.82 22.41 -21.28
C PRO A 515 -49.66 21.85 -19.86
N VAL A 516 -50.37 22.52 -18.96
CA VAL A 516 -50.60 22.28 -17.55
C VAL A 516 -51.39 20.99 -17.38
N ALA A 517 -51.01 20.13 -16.43
CA ALA A 517 -51.83 19.03 -15.93
C ALA A 517 -52.07 19.22 -14.43
N THR A 518 -53.32 19.15 -14.06
CA THR A 518 -53.94 19.29 -12.73
C THR A 518 -53.65 18.08 -11.82
N PRO A 519 -53.65 18.22 -10.48
CA PRO A 519 -53.35 17.14 -9.55
C PRO A 519 -54.56 16.22 -9.32
N VAL A 520 -54.30 14.93 -9.42
CA VAL A 520 -55.29 13.87 -9.07
C VAL A 520 -55.07 13.50 -7.60
N LYS A 521 -56.14 13.53 -6.82
CA LYS A 521 -56.24 12.99 -5.47
C LYS A 521 -56.17 11.45 -5.55
N ILE A 522 -55.28 10.87 -4.75
CA ILE A 522 -55.27 9.41 -4.52
C ILE A 522 -55.76 9.19 -3.09
N GLU A 523 -56.85 8.44 -3.01
CA GLU A 523 -57.47 7.91 -1.77
C GLU A 523 -56.59 6.78 -1.19
N HIS A 524 -56.37 6.84 0.12
CA HIS A 524 -55.79 5.77 0.90
C HIS A 524 -56.75 4.56 0.98
N GLN A 525 -56.33 3.43 0.44
CA GLN A 525 -56.88 2.11 0.83
C GLN A 525 -55.83 1.40 1.72
N GLU A 526 -56.22 1.20 2.98
CA GLU A 526 -55.56 0.28 3.91
C GLU A 526 -55.53 -1.13 3.34
N LYS A 527 -54.36 -1.70 3.17
CA LYS A 527 -54.18 -3.13 2.92
C LYS A 527 -53.68 -3.81 4.19
N ALA A 528 -54.43 -4.84 4.56
CA ALA A 528 -54.24 -5.71 5.71
C ALA A 528 -52.81 -6.29 5.82
N ALA A 529 -52.28 -6.28 7.04
CA ALA A 529 -51.03 -6.92 7.41
C ALA A 529 -51.14 -8.45 7.30
N VAL A 530 -50.35 -9.03 6.42
CA VAL A 530 -50.13 -10.49 6.38
C VAL A 530 -49.05 -10.81 7.41
N LYS A 531 -49.39 -11.53 8.45
CA LYS A 531 -48.46 -12.13 9.40
C LYS A 531 -47.70 -13.26 8.71
N ILE A 532 -46.44 -13.05 8.42
CA ILE A 532 -45.50 -14.10 8.03
C ILE A 532 -44.91 -14.67 9.32
N GLN A 533 -45.17 -15.96 9.60
CA GLN A 533 -44.45 -16.67 10.68
C GLN A 533 -43.05 -17.01 10.19
N PRO A 534 -42.01 -16.82 11.01
CA PRO A 534 -40.64 -17.20 10.64
C PRO A 534 -40.51 -18.73 10.73
N THR A 535 -40.13 -19.38 9.64
CA THR A 535 -39.63 -20.76 9.64
C THR A 535 -38.14 -20.71 9.94
N GLU A 536 -37.75 -21.13 11.13
CA GLU A 536 -36.35 -21.36 11.49
C GLU A 536 -35.84 -22.61 10.78
N THR A 537 -34.94 -22.47 9.84
CA THR A 537 -34.16 -23.58 9.30
C THR A 537 -32.76 -23.54 9.91
N PHE A 538 -32.50 -24.44 10.85
CA PHE A 538 -31.14 -24.65 11.38
C PHE A 538 -30.42 -25.65 10.49
N ILE A 539 -29.23 -25.29 10.02
CA ILE A 539 -28.30 -26.25 9.40
C ILE A 539 -27.46 -26.86 10.52
N ASP A 540 -27.64 -28.13 10.77
CA ASP A 540 -26.87 -28.90 11.74
C ASP A 540 -25.53 -29.31 11.13
N LEU A 541 -24.49 -28.54 11.43
CA LEU A 541 -23.10 -28.75 10.96
C LEU A 541 -22.42 -29.98 11.62
N SER A 542 -23.09 -30.72 12.48
CA SER A 542 -22.56 -31.95 13.09
C SER A 542 -22.67 -33.21 12.23
N LYS A 543 -23.34 -33.13 11.08
CA LYS A 543 -23.48 -34.25 10.15
C LYS A 543 -22.50 -34.15 8.99
N PRO A 544 -21.80 -35.23 8.62
CA PRO A 544 -20.93 -35.21 7.45
C PRO A 544 -21.76 -35.03 6.19
N VAL A 545 -21.42 -34.05 5.36
CA VAL A 545 -22.04 -33.78 4.06
C VAL A 545 -21.65 -34.92 3.11
N SER A 546 -22.61 -35.78 2.83
CA SER A 546 -22.50 -36.83 1.82
C SER A 546 -23.13 -36.32 0.53
N ASP A 547 -22.35 -35.84 -0.40
CA ASP A 547 -22.62 -35.53 -1.80
C ASP A 547 -22.93 -34.05 -2.15
N PRO A 548 -22.13 -33.49 -3.10
CA PRO A 548 -22.35 -32.12 -3.62
C PRO A 548 -23.63 -31.97 -4.46
N ALA A 549 -24.33 -33.05 -4.77
CA ALA A 549 -25.54 -33.02 -5.60
C ALA A 549 -26.81 -32.51 -4.88
N ASP A 550 -26.78 -32.42 -3.55
CA ASP A 550 -27.96 -32.00 -2.77
C ASP A 550 -28.13 -30.48 -2.66
N PHE A 551 -27.25 -29.70 -3.25
CA PHE A 551 -27.28 -28.23 -3.18
C PHE A 551 -27.68 -27.53 -4.49
N ALA A 552 -28.10 -28.27 -5.51
CA ALA A 552 -28.55 -27.69 -6.78
C ALA A 552 -30.03 -27.28 -6.71
N GLY A 553 -30.40 -26.31 -5.91
CA GLY A 553 -31.81 -25.90 -5.85
C GLY A 553 -32.15 -24.74 -4.90
N THR A 554 -31.21 -23.89 -4.50
CA THR A 554 -31.59 -22.67 -3.77
C THR A 554 -30.82 -21.47 -4.29
N ASP A 555 -31.59 -20.42 -4.57
CA ASP A 555 -31.13 -19.09 -5.01
C ASP A 555 -29.88 -18.58 -4.28
N ASN A 556 -29.02 -17.90 -5.03
CA ASN A 556 -27.78 -17.23 -4.60
C ASN A 556 -28.07 -16.07 -3.61
N SER A 557 -28.56 -16.33 -2.42
CA SER A 557 -28.67 -15.34 -1.34
C SER A 557 -27.72 -15.72 -0.18
N MET A 558 -26.94 -14.76 0.27
CA MET A 558 -25.94 -14.88 1.34
C MET A 558 -26.53 -15.16 2.75
N ASP A 559 -27.71 -15.76 2.88
CA ASP A 559 -28.49 -15.80 4.13
C ASP A 559 -28.03 -16.84 5.17
N GLY A 560 -26.94 -17.56 4.93
CA GLY A 560 -26.50 -18.66 5.81
C GLY A 560 -25.54 -18.34 6.96
N PHE A 561 -24.90 -17.16 6.99
CA PHE A 561 -23.77 -16.92 7.91
C PHE A 561 -24.00 -15.90 9.03
N LEU A 562 -25.15 -15.24 9.08
CA LEU A 562 -25.47 -14.26 10.13
C LEU A 562 -26.75 -14.63 10.85
N SER A 563 -26.68 -14.99 12.14
CA SER A 563 -27.86 -15.06 13.01
C SER A 563 -28.29 -13.64 13.36
N ILE A 564 -29.39 -13.15 12.77
CA ILE A 564 -29.93 -11.83 13.03
C ILE A 564 -30.96 -11.96 14.17
N LYS A 565 -30.68 -11.36 15.31
CA LYS A 565 -31.69 -11.12 16.34
C LYS A 565 -32.16 -9.67 16.23
N HIS A 566 -33.42 -9.50 15.89
CA HIS A 566 -34.09 -8.21 16.07
C HIS A 566 -34.42 -8.06 17.56
N SER A 567 -33.84 -7.08 18.21
CA SER A 567 -34.26 -6.58 19.52
C SER A 567 -34.88 -5.20 19.38
#